data_f6e0df6dde8a398917185988a7b61094
#
_entry.id   f6e0df6dde8a398917185988a7b61094
#
_cell.length_a   1.000
_cell.length_b   1.000
_cell.length_c   1.000
_cell.angle_alpha   90.00
_cell.angle_beta   90.00
_cell.angle_gamma   90.00
#
_symmetry.space_group_name_H-M   'P 1'
#
loop_
_entity.id
_entity.type
_entity.pdbx_description
1 polymer ?
#
loop_
_entity_poly.entity_id
_entity_poly.type
_entity_poly.pdbx_seq_one_letter_code
_entity_poly.pdbx_strand_id
1 'polypeptide(L)' 'LGTKLTNGQKAQSGSIIIRQRGTVIMAGNNVSMGRDHTLFALKPGIVKFGSKRKTSFNGRTVVKKTVSVI' A
#
# COMPACT_ATOMS: atom_id res chain seq x y z
N LEU A 1 10.05 -11.07 3.08
CA LEU A 1 9.51 -9.72 3.17
C LEU A 1 9.83 -8.92 1.93
N GLY A 2 9.03 -7.91 1.65
CA GLY A 2 9.24 -7.00 0.53
C GLY A 2 8.07 -6.96 -0.42
N THR A 3 8.27 -6.30 -1.56
CA THR A 3 7.24 -6.09 -2.56
C THR A 3 7.04 -7.36 -3.38
N LYS A 4 5.80 -7.86 -3.42
CA LYS A 4 5.43 -9.03 -4.23
C LYS A 4 4.89 -8.64 -5.59
N LEU A 5 4.23 -7.48 -5.67
CA LEU A 5 3.74 -6.91 -6.93
C LEU A 5 4.34 -5.52 -7.11
N THR A 6 4.72 -5.20 -8.32
CA THR A 6 5.31 -3.90 -8.65
C THR A 6 4.29 -3.00 -9.33
N ASN A 7 4.65 -1.73 -9.45
CA ASN A 7 3.79 -0.74 -10.10
C ASN A 7 3.48 -1.14 -11.53
N GLY A 8 2.19 -1.12 -11.88
CA GLY A 8 1.72 -1.49 -13.21
C GLY A 8 1.35 -2.96 -13.39
N GLN A 9 1.63 -3.81 -12.41
CA GLN A 9 1.24 -5.22 -12.49
C GLN A 9 -0.23 -5.41 -12.16
N LYS A 10 -0.82 -6.46 -12.72
CA LYS A 10 -2.20 -6.83 -12.41
C LYS A 10 -2.26 -7.52 -11.05
N ALA A 11 -3.22 -7.14 -10.24
CA ALA A 11 -3.54 -7.80 -8.98
C ALA A 11 -4.92 -8.42 -9.08
N GLN A 12 -5.08 -9.57 -8.44
CA GLN A 12 -6.39 -10.20 -8.26
C GLN A 12 -6.88 -9.93 -6.86
N SER A 13 -8.18 -10.10 -6.63
CA SER A 13 -8.75 -9.99 -5.30
C SER A 13 -8.05 -10.97 -4.35
N GLY A 14 -7.55 -10.47 -3.24
CA GLY A 14 -6.81 -11.26 -2.27
C GLY A 14 -5.32 -11.39 -2.55
N SER A 15 -4.82 -10.88 -3.69
CA SER A 15 -3.39 -10.95 -3.99
C SER A 15 -2.57 -10.15 -2.99
N ILE A 16 -1.51 -10.74 -2.48
CA ILE A 16 -0.57 -10.06 -1.60
C ILE A 16 0.29 -9.11 -2.44
N ILE A 17 0.29 -7.85 -2.08
CA ILE A 17 1.05 -6.82 -2.78
C ILE A 17 2.39 -6.60 -2.10
N ILE A 18 2.37 -6.41 -0.79
CA ILE A 18 3.57 -6.10 0.00
C ILE A 18 3.50 -6.86 1.32
N ARG A 19 4.62 -7.48 1.69
CA ARG A 19 4.82 -8.01 3.04
C ARG A 19 5.89 -7.16 3.70
N GLN A 20 5.57 -6.65 4.88
CA GLN A 20 6.44 -5.72 5.58
C GLN A 20 6.35 -5.95 7.09
N ARG A 21 7.37 -5.52 7.79
CA ARG A 21 7.38 -5.43 9.25
C ARG A 21 7.06 -4.00 9.62
N GLY A 22 5.91 -3.78 10.21
CA GLY A 22 5.44 -2.44 10.50
C GLY A 22 4.87 -1.75 9.27
N THR A 23 4.31 -0.56 9.47
CA THR A 23 3.60 0.18 8.43
C THR A 23 4.57 1.09 7.68
N VAL A 24 5.31 0.52 6.73
CA VAL A 24 6.21 1.28 5.86
C VAL A 24 5.42 1.88 4.69
N ILE A 25 4.54 1.08 4.09
CA ILE A 25 3.68 1.50 2.99
C ILE A 25 2.24 1.37 3.46
N MET A 26 1.42 2.37 3.21
CA MET A 26 0.04 2.42 3.65
C MET A 26 -0.91 1.92 2.56
N ALA A 27 -2.05 1.40 2.98
CA ALA A 27 -3.09 0.97 2.06
C ALA A 27 -3.79 2.18 1.45
N GLY A 28 -3.88 2.21 0.13
CA GLY A 28 -4.65 3.20 -0.61
C GLY A 28 -6.01 2.65 -1.03
N ASN A 29 -6.43 3.00 -2.25
CA ASN A 29 -7.73 2.55 -2.77
C ASN A 29 -7.71 1.06 -3.07
N ASN A 30 -8.76 0.34 -2.66
CA ASN A 30 -8.96 -1.09 -2.93
C ASN A 30 -7.84 -1.97 -2.40
N VAL A 31 -7.15 -1.53 -1.36
CA VAL A 31 -6.10 -2.27 -0.68
C VAL A 31 -6.39 -2.26 0.81
N SER A 32 -6.18 -3.37 1.46
CA SER A 32 -6.35 -3.49 2.90
C SER A 32 -5.06 -4.00 3.54
N MET A 33 -4.92 -3.72 4.83
CA MET A 33 -3.77 -4.14 5.62
C MET A 33 -4.19 -5.24 6.59
N GLY A 34 -3.46 -6.35 6.58
CA GLY A 34 -3.66 -7.43 7.52
C GLY A 34 -2.99 -7.17 8.86
N ARG A 35 -3.10 -8.14 9.77
CA ARG A 35 -2.55 -8.04 11.13
C ARG A 35 -1.04 -7.83 11.16
N ASP A 36 -0.35 -8.46 10.23
CA ASP A 36 1.11 -8.44 10.14
C ASP A 36 1.61 -7.35 9.19
N HIS A 37 0.80 -6.33 8.95
CA HIS A 37 1.08 -5.21 8.05
C HIS A 37 1.19 -5.62 6.58
N THR A 38 0.71 -6.82 6.22
CA THR A 38 0.65 -7.28 4.84
C THR A 38 -0.43 -6.51 4.10
N LEU A 39 -0.08 -5.93 2.95
CA LEU A 39 -1.04 -5.25 2.08
C LEU A 39 -1.53 -6.20 1.01
N PHE A 40 -2.84 -6.27 0.82
CA PHE A 40 -3.45 -7.16 -0.16
C PHE A 40 -4.58 -6.44 -0.90
N ALA A 41 -4.81 -6.87 -2.14
CA ALA A 41 -5.83 -6.28 -2.99
C ALA A 41 -7.23 -6.71 -2.56
N LEU A 42 -8.15 -5.77 -2.52
CA LEU A 42 -9.56 -6.05 -2.27
C LEU A 42 -10.33 -6.34 -3.55
N LYS A 43 -9.85 -5.84 -4.67
CA LYS A 43 -10.47 -6.00 -5.98
C LYS A 43 -9.40 -6.26 -7.03
N PRO A 44 -9.75 -6.93 -8.15
CA PRO A 44 -8.82 -7.05 -9.26
C PRO A 44 -8.58 -5.69 -9.91
N GLY A 45 -7.38 -5.46 -10.37
CA GLY A 45 -7.01 -4.20 -11.03
C GLY A 45 -5.51 -4.08 -11.18
N ILE A 46 -5.05 -2.86 -11.41
CA ILE A 46 -3.65 -2.55 -11.64
C ILE A 46 -3.06 -1.90 -10.39
N VAL A 47 -1.91 -2.40 -9.98
CA VAL A 47 -1.20 -1.88 -8.82
C VAL A 47 -0.61 -0.52 -9.15
N LYS A 48 -0.89 0.47 -8.32
CA LYS A 48 -0.35 1.82 -8.43
C LYS A 48 0.29 2.24 -7.11
N PHE A 49 1.55 2.60 -7.15
CA PHE A 49 2.25 3.17 -6.01
C PHE A 49 2.19 4.70 -6.07
N GLY A 50 2.07 5.30 -4.91
CA GLY A 50 2.02 6.75 -4.82
C GLY A 50 2.53 7.22 -3.47
N SER A 51 2.34 8.49 -3.18
CA SER A 51 2.72 9.05 -1.89
C SER A 51 1.67 10.05 -1.45
N LYS A 52 1.51 10.17 -0.13
CA LYS A 52 0.65 11.17 0.49
C LYS A 52 1.47 11.99 1.46
N ARG A 53 1.23 13.30 1.44
CA ARG A 53 1.77 14.18 2.46
C ARG A 53 0.80 14.27 3.62
N LYS A 54 1.31 14.08 4.81
CA LYS A 54 0.55 14.32 6.03
C LYS A 54 1.27 15.37 6.84
N THR A 55 0.55 16.40 7.27
CA THR A 55 1.06 17.33 8.25
C THR A 55 1.01 16.64 9.59
N SER A 56 2.15 16.47 10.22
CA SER A 56 2.18 15.83 11.52
C SER A 56 1.78 16.84 12.61
N PHE A 57 1.51 16.29 13.77
CA PHE A 57 1.05 16.98 14.94
C PHE A 57 1.93 18.16 15.37
N ASN A 58 3.23 18.11 15.08
CA ASN A 58 4.18 19.16 15.42
C ASN A 58 4.49 20.09 14.25
N GLY A 59 3.65 20.11 13.22
CA GLY A 59 3.81 20.98 12.06
C GLY A 59 4.75 20.47 10.98
N ARG A 60 5.36 19.31 11.15
CA ARG A 60 6.22 18.72 10.11
C ARG A 60 5.38 18.01 9.08
N THR A 61 5.77 18.16 7.81
CA THR A 61 5.17 17.40 6.73
C THR A 61 5.92 16.08 6.57
N VAL A 62 5.18 14.98 6.65
CA VAL A 62 5.73 13.65 6.46
C VAL A 62 5.15 13.07 5.18
N VAL A 63 6.02 12.52 4.33
CA VAL A 63 5.60 11.84 3.11
C VAL A 63 5.49 10.35 3.41
N LYS A 64 4.31 9.78 3.18
CA LYS A 64 4.06 8.35 3.33
C LYS A 64 3.82 7.73 1.96
N LYS A 65 4.46 6.60 1.71
CA LYS A 65 4.21 5.83 0.50
C LYS A 65 2.89 5.09 0.64
N THR A 66 2.16 5.01 -0.45
CA THR A 66 0.88 4.29 -0.50
C THR A 66 0.86 3.38 -1.72
N VAL A 67 0.01 2.36 -1.65
CA VAL A 67 -0.26 1.49 -2.79
C VAL A 67 -1.76 1.38 -2.98
N SER A 68 -2.20 1.42 -4.22
CA SER A 68 -3.61 1.32 -4.57
C SER A 68 -3.77 0.31 -5.70
N VAL A 69 -4.99 -0.19 -5.87
CA VAL A 69 -5.39 -1.03 -7.01
C VAL A 69 -6.51 -0.31 -7.73
N ILE A 70 -6.28 -0.03 -8.99
CA ILE A 70 -7.21 0.76 -9.82
C ILE A 70 -7.76 -0.07 -10.96
#